data_c0d2812c313a0072519069e3dd9e5e94
#
_entry.id   c0d2812c313a0072519069e3dd9e5e94
#
_cell.length_a   1.000
_cell.length_b   1.000
_cell.length_c   1.000
_cell.angle_alpha   90.00
_cell.angle_beta   90.00
_cell.angle_gamma   90.00
#
_symmetry.space_group_name_H-M   'P 1'
#
loop_
_entity.id
_entity.type
_entity.pdbx_description
1 polymer ?
#
loop_
_entity_poly.entity_id
_entity_poly.type
_entity_poly.pdbx_seq_one_letter_code
_entity_poly.pdbx_strand_id
1 'polypeptide(L)'
;MENVEIEPKIAFDESMQTHCAIAEANANIALIKYWGKRDEQLILPYSSSLSLTLGGFSTKTSVHFDDFLKEDSVCLNNTELSGDLLQSEERARIVRMLDMVRKMAGIESHARVVSKNTFPTAAGLASSASGFAALAA
;
A
#
# COMPACT_ATOMS: atom_id res chain seq x y z
N MET A 1 33.18 -7.70 -13.95
CA MET A 1 32.20 -8.15 -12.96
C MET A 1 30.88 -7.48 -13.32
N GLU A 2 30.05 -8.17 -14.09
CA GLU A 2 28.74 -7.67 -14.51
C GLU A 2 27.77 -7.82 -13.35
N ASN A 3 27.19 -6.69 -12.91
CA ASN A 3 26.07 -6.69 -12.01
C ASN A 3 24.85 -7.26 -12.75
N VAL A 4 24.50 -8.49 -12.49
CA VAL A 4 23.22 -9.05 -12.90
C VAL A 4 22.14 -8.43 -11.99
N GLU A 5 21.51 -7.36 -12.45
CA GLU A 5 20.23 -6.91 -11.89
C GLU A 5 19.19 -7.99 -12.18
N ILE A 6 18.92 -8.81 -11.18
CA ILE A 6 17.78 -9.71 -11.20
C ILE A 6 16.56 -8.83 -10.87
N GLU A 7 15.98 -8.19 -11.89
CA GLU A 7 14.62 -7.68 -11.77
C GLU A 7 13.70 -8.90 -11.56
N PRO A 8 12.94 -8.97 -10.46
CA PRO A 8 11.89 -9.95 -10.37
C PRO A 8 10.85 -9.55 -11.44
N LYS A 9 10.86 -10.24 -12.57
CA LYS A 9 9.76 -10.20 -13.53
C LYS A 9 8.53 -10.72 -12.79
N ILE A 10 7.73 -9.81 -12.23
CA ILE A 10 6.36 -10.11 -11.87
C ILE A 10 5.64 -10.27 -13.20
N ALA A 11 5.63 -11.49 -13.72
CA ALA A 11 4.79 -11.85 -14.84
C ALA A 11 3.35 -11.75 -14.34
N PHE A 12 2.62 -10.75 -14.83
CA PHE A 12 1.18 -10.69 -14.67
C PHE A 12 0.60 -11.82 -15.52
N ASP A 13 0.18 -12.89 -14.87
CA ASP A 13 -0.57 -13.96 -15.50
C ASP A 13 -2.00 -13.46 -15.70
N GLU A 14 -2.36 -13.09 -16.93
CA GLU A 14 -3.71 -12.66 -17.31
C GLU A 14 -4.77 -13.76 -17.12
N SER A 15 -4.38 -15.01 -16.87
CA SER A 15 -5.30 -16.12 -16.62
C SER A 15 -5.89 -16.14 -15.21
N MET A 16 -5.34 -15.37 -14.27
CA MET A 16 -5.82 -15.24 -12.86
C MET A 16 -6.70 -13.98 -12.67
N GLN A 17 -7.63 -13.73 -13.56
CA GLN A 17 -8.36 -12.47 -13.71
C GLN A 17 -9.40 -12.12 -12.65
N THR A 18 -9.57 -12.84 -11.56
CA THR A 18 -10.78 -12.62 -10.77
C THR A 18 -10.66 -11.68 -9.58
N HIS A 19 -9.46 -11.39 -9.05
CA HIS A 19 -9.34 -10.57 -7.82
C HIS A 19 -8.03 -9.76 -7.72
N CYS A 20 -7.54 -9.20 -8.82
CA CYS A 20 -6.34 -8.35 -8.83
C CYS A 20 -6.68 -6.91 -9.22
N ALA A 21 -6.20 -5.95 -8.43
CA ALA A 21 -6.28 -4.53 -8.74
C ALA A 21 -4.89 -3.88 -8.66
N ILE A 22 -4.66 -2.90 -9.52
CA ILE A 22 -3.44 -2.10 -9.53
C ILE A 22 -3.83 -0.64 -9.54
N ALA A 23 -3.28 0.11 -8.60
CA ALA A 23 -3.47 1.55 -8.53
C ALA A 23 -2.15 2.30 -8.37
N GLU A 24 -2.14 3.55 -8.78
CA GLU A 24 -1.02 4.46 -8.64
C GLU A 24 -1.48 5.77 -8.02
N ALA A 25 -0.77 6.22 -6.98
CA ALA A 25 -1.06 7.48 -6.31
C ALA A 25 0.20 8.32 -6.15
N ASN A 26 0.10 9.60 -6.43
CA ASN A 26 1.20 10.54 -6.27
C ASN A 26 1.44 10.90 -4.80
N ALA A 27 2.71 11.15 -4.46
CA ALA A 27 3.06 11.75 -3.19
C ALA A 27 2.49 13.16 -3.07
N ASN A 28 2.28 13.63 -1.85
CA ASN A 28 1.83 14.99 -1.59
C ASN A 28 2.63 15.64 -0.47
N ILE A 29 2.68 16.97 -0.47
CA ILE A 29 3.24 17.76 0.62
C ILE A 29 2.12 18.57 1.25
N ALA A 30 1.87 18.36 2.54
CA ALA A 30 0.89 19.12 3.29
C ALA A 30 1.41 20.52 3.63
N LEU A 31 0.71 21.54 3.14
CA LEU A 31 0.93 22.95 3.48
C LEU A 31 0.23 23.31 4.78
N ILE A 32 -0.97 22.77 4.98
CA ILE A 32 -1.76 22.91 6.20
C ILE A 32 -2.14 21.49 6.65
N LYS A 33 -1.78 21.14 7.87
CA LYS A 33 -2.07 19.83 8.47
C LYS A 33 -3.23 19.95 9.43
N TYR A 34 -4.12 18.96 9.45
CA TYR A 34 -5.14 18.85 10.50
C TYR A 34 -4.53 18.41 11.83
N TRP A 35 -5.20 18.77 12.93
CA TRP A 35 -4.88 18.31 14.27
C TRP A 35 -6.11 17.66 14.92
N GLY A 36 -5.88 16.50 15.54
CA GLY A 36 -6.90 15.73 16.23
C GLY A 36 -7.85 14.97 15.28
N LYS A 37 -8.45 13.93 15.80
CA LYS A 37 -9.43 13.09 15.11
C LYS A 37 -10.75 13.14 15.87
N ARG A 38 -11.86 13.35 15.20
CA ARG A 38 -13.21 13.25 15.75
C ARG A 38 -13.76 11.83 15.74
N ASP A 39 -13.16 10.94 14.92
CA ASP A 39 -13.45 9.52 14.83
C ASP A 39 -12.15 8.77 14.66
N GLU A 40 -11.83 7.88 15.60
CA GLU A 40 -10.58 7.11 15.58
C GLU A 40 -10.65 5.91 14.62
N GLN A 41 -11.84 5.35 14.38
CA GLN A 41 -12.00 4.19 13.49
C GLN A 41 -11.96 4.61 12.02
N LEU A 42 -12.68 5.67 11.69
CA LEU A 42 -12.73 6.23 10.33
C LEU A 42 -11.61 7.25 10.07
N ILE A 43 -10.80 7.57 11.07
CA ILE A 43 -9.69 8.54 11.00
C ILE A 43 -10.18 9.91 10.51
N LEU A 44 -11.40 10.32 10.92
CA LEU A 44 -11.98 11.58 10.50
C LEU A 44 -11.35 12.75 11.28
N PRO A 45 -10.81 13.77 10.61
CA PRO A 45 -10.19 14.91 11.29
C PRO A 45 -11.23 15.92 11.83
N TYR A 46 -10.83 16.75 12.80
CA TYR A 46 -11.61 17.91 13.25
C TYR A 46 -11.52 19.10 12.30
N SER A 47 -10.40 19.26 11.63
CA SER A 47 -10.13 20.39 10.73
C SER A 47 -9.68 19.92 9.36
N SER A 48 -9.82 20.79 8.37
CA SER A 48 -9.34 20.53 7.01
C SER A 48 -7.81 20.56 6.92
N SER A 49 -7.27 19.88 5.90
CA SER A 49 -5.87 19.97 5.49
C SER A 49 -5.78 20.47 4.05
N LEU A 50 -4.66 21.05 3.70
CA LEU A 50 -4.32 21.47 2.34
C LEU A 50 -2.97 20.88 1.96
N SER A 51 -2.90 20.20 0.82
CA SER A 51 -1.66 19.63 0.30
C SER A 51 -1.51 19.87 -1.19
N LEU A 52 -0.24 19.87 -1.64
CA LEU A 52 0.12 19.87 -3.05
C LEU A 52 0.50 18.46 -3.49
N THR A 53 -0.09 17.99 -4.57
CA THR A 53 0.27 16.73 -5.21
C THR A 53 1.53 16.92 -6.05
N LEU A 54 2.50 16.02 -5.88
CA LEU A 54 3.78 16.08 -6.57
C LEU A 54 3.76 15.22 -7.83
N GLY A 55 3.92 15.83 -9.00
CA GLY A 55 4.13 15.11 -10.25
C GLY A 55 5.45 14.36 -10.25
N GLY A 56 5.47 13.12 -10.80
CA GLY A 56 6.70 12.32 -10.95
C GLY A 56 7.15 11.55 -9.70
N PHE A 57 6.47 11.73 -8.56
CA PHE A 57 6.73 10.99 -7.33
C PHE A 57 5.48 10.20 -6.97
N SER A 58 5.45 8.91 -7.33
CA SER A 58 4.27 8.05 -7.14
C SER A 58 4.61 6.77 -6.40
N THR A 59 3.57 6.17 -5.83
CA THR A 59 3.57 4.80 -5.32
C THR A 59 2.60 3.99 -6.16
N LYS A 60 3.07 2.88 -6.71
CA LYS A 60 2.25 1.91 -7.43
C LYS A 60 2.05 0.69 -6.55
N THR A 61 0.80 0.32 -6.32
CA THR A 61 0.41 -0.82 -5.48
C THR A 61 -0.45 -1.78 -6.28
N SER A 62 -0.14 -3.07 -6.17
CA SER A 62 -0.99 -4.16 -6.63
C SER A 62 -1.50 -4.94 -5.43
N VAL A 63 -2.77 -5.32 -5.48
CA VAL A 63 -3.42 -6.18 -4.50
C VAL A 63 -4.04 -7.36 -5.25
N HIS A 64 -3.72 -8.57 -4.83
CA HIS A 64 -4.26 -9.79 -5.38
C HIS A 64 -4.82 -10.65 -4.25
N PHE A 65 -6.14 -10.87 -4.22
CA PHE A 65 -6.77 -11.79 -3.30
C PHE A 65 -6.76 -13.20 -3.90
N ASP A 66 -6.35 -14.19 -3.11
CA ASP A 66 -6.16 -15.56 -3.56
C ASP A 66 -6.54 -16.54 -2.44
N ASP A 67 -7.46 -17.46 -2.75
CA ASP A 67 -7.97 -18.48 -1.81
C ASP A 67 -6.92 -19.52 -1.42
N PHE A 68 -5.84 -19.64 -2.19
CA PHE A 68 -4.75 -20.58 -1.91
C PHE A 68 -3.69 -20.01 -0.97
N LEU A 69 -3.69 -18.70 -0.70
CA LEU A 69 -2.79 -18.09 0.27
C LEU A 69 -3.21 -18.49 1.69
N LYS A 70 -2.23 -18.78 2.53
CA LYS A 70 -2.45 -19.13 3.94
C LYS A 70 -2.46 -17.93 4.86
N GLU A 71 -1.87 -16.84 4.41
CA GLU A 71 -1.75 -15.57 5.14
C GLU A 71 -1.53 -14.40 4.17
N ASP A 72 -1.73 -13.19 4.65
CA ASP A 72 -1.44 -11.98 3.89
C ASP A 72 0.07 -11.78 3.72
N SER A 73 0.50 -11.60 2.48
CA SER A 73 1.88 -11.29 2.11
C SER A 73 1.99 -9.82 1.70
N VAL A 74 2.96 -9.10 2.26
CA VAL A 74 3.17 -7.68 1.98
C VAL A 74 4.62 -7.44 1.59
N CYS A 75 4.84 -6.95 0.37
CA CYS A 75 6.14 -6.58 -0.16
C CYS A 75 6.19 -5.07 -0.44
N LEU A 76 7.07 -4.35 0.25
CA LEU A 76 7.27 -2.91 0.07
C LEU A 76 8.67 -2.63 -0.48
N ASN A 77 8.75 -1.97 -1.63
CA ASN A 77 10.01 -1.61 -2.29
C ASN A 77 11.01 -2.79 -2.39
N ASN A 78 10.52 -3.95 -2.85
CA ASN A 78 11.27 -5.21 -2.96
C ASN A 78 11.68 -5.85 -1.62
N THR A 79 11.17 -5.37 -0.49
CA THR A 79 11.39 -5.97 0.83
C THR A 79 10.10 -6.65 1.29
N GLU A 80 10.13 -7.97 1.46
CA GLU A 80 9.02 -8.70 2.03
C GLU A 80 8.96 -8.46 3.53
N LEU A 81 7.78 -8.07 4.04
CA LEU A 81 7.54 -7.90 5.47
C LEU A 81 7.21 -9.27 6.07
N SER A 82 8.24 -10.09 6.31
CA SER A 82 8.15 -11.43 6.90
C SER A 82 8.99 -11.55 8.18
N GLY A 83 8.73 -12.57 9.00
CA GLY A 83 9.45 -12.79 10.27
C GLY A 83 9.10 -11.77 11.35
N ASP A 84 10.07 -11.32 12.13
CA ASP A 84 9.86 -10.36 13.23
C ASP A 84 9.33 -9.00 12.77
N LEU A 85 9.55 -8.65 11.50
CA LEU A 85 8.96 -7.48 10.86
C LEU A 85 7.46 -7.61 10.64
N LEU A 86 6.87 -8.79 10.80
CA LEU A 86 5.42 -8.99 10.75
C LEU A 86 4.67 -8.19 11.83
N GLN A 87 5.34 -7.86 12.91
CA GLN A 87 4.81 -7.03 14.00
C GLN A 87 4.96 -5.53 13.71
N SER A 88 5.52 -5.15 12.56
CA SER A 88 5.66 -3.74 12.24
C SER A 88 4.29 -3.06 12.17
N GLU A 89 4.19 -1.86 12.70
CA GLU A 89 2.96 -1.06 12.63
C GLU A 89 2.48 -0.86 11.19
N GLU A 90 3.41 -0.80 10.25
CA GLU A 90 3.11 -0.60 8.84
C GLU A 90 2.34 -1.79 8.24
N ARG A 91 2.80 -3.03 8.49
CA ARG A 91 2.08 -4.25 8.10
C ARG A 91 0.70 -4.31 8.75
N ALA A 92 0.62 -4.03 10.04
CA ALA A 92 -0.65 -4.06 10.77
C ALA A 92 -1.68 -3.05 10.21
N ARG A 93 -1.24 -1.90 9.72
CA ARG A 93 -2.12 -0.93 9.04
C ARG A 93 -2.63 -1.45 7.72
N ILE A 94 -1.74 -2.06 6.90
CA ILE A 94 -2.10 -2.65 5.61
C ILE A 94 -3.13 -3.77 5.81
N VAL A 95 -2.87 -4.71 6.73
CA VAL A 95 -3.80 -5.81 7.03
C VAL A 95 -5.16 -5.29 7.48
N ARG A 96 -5.22 -4.29 8.36
CA ARG A 96 -6.50 -3.67 8.75
C ARG A 96 -7.28 -3.08 7.57
N MET A 97 -6.57 -2.52 6.58
CA MET A 97 -7.21 -2.03 5.36
C MET A 97 -7.78 -3.17 4.52
N LEU A 98 -7.01 -4.25 4.35
CA LEU A 98 -7.48 -5.45 3.66
C LEU A 98 -8.70 -6.07 4.35
N ASP A 99 -8.72 -6.14 5.69
CA ASP A 99 -9.85 -6.64 6.47
C ASP A 99 -11.12 -5.80 6.28
N MET A 100 -10.95 -4.48 6.13
CA MET A 100 -12.07 -3.59 5.80
C MET A 100 -12.62 -3.90 4.41
N VAL A 101 -11.75 -4.07 3.42
CA VAL A 101 -12.14 -4.46 2.04
C VAL A 101 -12.82 -5.82 2.03
N ARG A 102 -12.27 -6.83 2.72
CA ARG A 102 -12.88 -8.17 2.86
C ARG A 102 -14.30 -8.07 3.39
N LYS A 103 -14.48 -7.33 4.48
CA LYS A 103 -15.79 -7.14 5.10
C LYS A 103 -16.79 -6.46 4.16
N MET A 104 -16.35 -5.48 3.36
CA MET A 104 -17.21 -4.78 2.40
C MET A 104 -17.56 -5.67 1.19
N ALA A 105 -16.61 -6.47 0.72
CA ALA A 105 -16.77 -7.34 -0.44
C ALA A 105 -17.41 -8.70 -0.11
N GLY A 106 -17.47 -9.08 1.17
CA GLY A 106 -17.96 -10.40 1.60
C GLY A 106 -17.04 -11.55 1.19
N ILE A 107 -15.72 -11.32 1.16
CA ILE A 107 -14.70 -12.32 0.83
C ILE A 107 -13.83 -12.63 2.05
N GLU A 108 -13.24 -13.83 2.09
CA GLU A 108 -12.36 -14.28 3.17
C GLU A 108 -10.92 -14.57 2.70
N SER A 109 -10.65 -14.47 1.41
CA SER A 109 -9.36 -14.75 0.81
C SER A 109 -8.25 -13.90 1.40
N HIS A 110 -7.06 -14.48 1.54
CA HIS A 110 -5.86 -13.72 1.87
C HIS A 110 -5.34 -12.95 0.66
N ALA A 111 -4.55 -11.91 0.90
CA ALA A 111 -4.07 -11.02 -0.14
C ALA A 111 -2.55 -11.00 -0.24
N ARG A 112 -2.05 -10.89 -1.47
CA ARG A 112 -0.69 -10.49 -1.77
C ARG A 112 -0.68 -9.01 -2.14
N VAL A 113 0.03 -8.20 -1.37
CA VAL A 113 0.23 -6.76 -1.61
C VAL A 113 1.66 -6.52 -2.06
N VAL A 114 1.84 -5.88 -3.21
CA VAL A 114 3.16 -5.42 -3.69
C VAL A 114 3.06 -3.92 -3.95
N SER A 115 3.89 -3.16 -3.25
CA SER A 115 3.92 -1.70 -3.35
C SER A 115 5.32 -1.20 -3.65
N LYS A 116 5.46 -0.30 -4.62
CA LYS A 116 6.75 0.26 -5.05
C LYS A 116 6.65 1.77 -5.23
N ASN A 117 7.59 2.49 -4.62
CA ASN A 117 7.75 3.92 -4.81
C ASN A 117 8.67 4.21 -5.99
N THR A 118 8.41 5.30 -6.72
CA THR A 118 9.35 5.86 -7.71
C THR A 118 10.42 6.75 -7.08
N PHE A 119 10.37 6.95 -5.76
CA PHE A 119 11.25 7.83 -4.99
C PHE A 119 11.78 7.12 -3.73
N PRO A 120 12.91 7.58 -3.16
CA PRO A 120 13.48 6.96 -1.96
C PRO A 120 12.52 7.01 -0.77
N THR A 121 12.38 5.88 -0.07
CA THR A 121 11.64 5.81 1.21
C THR A 121 12.34 6.68 2.25
N ALA A 122 11.58 7.26 3.17
CA ALA A 122 12.07 8.16 4.23
C ALA A 122 12.72 9.46 3.74
N ALA A 123 12.50 9.86 2.49
CA ALA A 123 12.99 11.13 1.93
C ALA A 123 12.14 12.37 2.34
N GLY A 124 11.27 12.25 3.35
CA GLY A 124 10.38 13.34 3.77
C GLY A 124 9.17 13.58 2.85
N LEU A 125 8.97 12.76 1.84
CA LEU A 125 7.92 12.90 0.82
C LEU A 125 6.60 12.20 1.17
N ALA A 126 6.37 11.91 2.46
CA ALA A 126 5.14 11.27 2.95
C ALA A 126 4.74 9.99 2.15
N SER A 127 5.71 9.09 1.92
CA SER A 127 5.52 7.82 1.18
C SER A 127 4.36 6.96 1.72
N SER A 128 4.07 7.06 3.02
CA SER A 128 2.91 6.39 3.61
C SER A 128 1.59 6.91 3.06
N ALA A 129 1.48 8.22 2.77
CA ALA A 129 0.24 8.81 2.25
C ALA A 129 -0.05 8.32 0.82
N SER A 130 0.94 8.32 -0.09
CA SER A 130 0.79 7.78 -1.44
C SER A 130 0.59 6.25 -1.43
N GLY A 131 1.28 5.53 -0.53
CA GLY A 131 1.11 4.08 -0.36
C GLY A 131 -0.32 3.71 0.04
N PHE A 132 -0.89 4.37 1.05
CA PHE A 132 -2.27 4.13 1.46
C PHE A 132 -3.29 4.62 0.45
N ALA A 133 -3.03 5.72 -0.25
CA ALA A 133 -3.90 6.18 -1.33
C ALA A 133 -3.95 5.17 -2.49
N ALA A 134 -2.81 4.61 -2.89
CA ALA A 134 -2.75 3.57 -3.92
C ALA A 134 -3.36 2.23 -3.45
N LEU A 135 -3.28 1.91 -2.15
CA LEU A 135 -3.89 0.71 -1.58
C LEU A 135 -5.42 0.81 -1.50
N ALA A 136 -5.95 2.04 -1.34
CA ALA A 136 -7.39 2.29 -1.16
C ALA A 136 -8.15 2.49 -2.48
N ALA A 137 -7.44 2.72 -3.57
CA ALA A 137 -8.02 2.99 -4.88
C ALA A 137 -8.38 1.73 -5.65
#